data_3e860258db20611983f343a40ccabce4
#
_entry.id   3e860258db20611983f343a40ccabce4
#
_cell.length_a   1.000
_cell.length_b   1.000
_cell.length_c   1.000
_cell.angle_alpha   90.00
_cell.angle_beta   90.00
_cell.angle_gamma   90.00
#
_symmetry.space_group_name_H-M   'P 1'
#
loop_
_entity.id
_entity.type
_entity.pdbx_description
1 polymer ?
#
loop_
_entity_poly.entity_id
_entity_poly.type
_entity_poly.pdbx_seq_one_letter_code
_entity_poly.pdbx_strand_id
1 'polypeptide(L)'
;WYQGTADAVRKNLRYVEQYGIDYVLILSGDQLYRMDYGQMFKTHQQSGADVTIAAMPVDRQAARGFGIMRLDETGRIVGFLEKPKTDDELKMVRTDPAWLDAHGIASRGRDCLASMGIYLFNRKVLVDVLKKTDYQDFGKEVFPASIRARRVQVHPFDGYWEDIGTIRSYYEANLELARPNPPFEFAAQDDPIYTHAQFLPPSRIDGASITGSLISDGCVIEPGAVVENSIIGLRCRIGRNAAIKRSILMGVDFYQTREQSAFDQEREGLPRFGVGEGSRIEGAIIDKNCRIGKNVRVRPPKDVDADTDTEIKGITIRDGIPVVPKGSVLPDGWSL
;
A
#
# COMPACT_ATOMS: atom_id res chain seq x y z
N TRP A 1 -17.73 -14.11 -1.11
CA TRP A 1 -16.71 -13.44 -1.92
C TRP A 1 -17.28 -12.16 -2.53
N TYR A 2 -16.53 -11.06 -2.55
CA TYR A 2 -16.96 -9.79 -3.13
C TYR A 2 -16.71 -9.80 -4.65
N GLN A 3 -17.65 -9.25 -5.42
CA GLN A 3 -17.57 -9.19 -6.88
C GLN A 3 -16.89 -7.90 -7.37
N GLY A 4 -16.70 -6.94 -6.49
CA GLY A 4 -16.05 -5.66 -6.75
C GLY A 4 -16.16 -4.71 -5.58
N THR A 5 -15.66 -3.49 -5.76
CA THR A 5 -15.57 -2.48 -4.71
C THR A 5 -16.94 -2.01 -4.21
N ALA A 6 -17.91 -1.80 -5.10
CA ALA A 6 -19.27 -1.41 -4.72
C ALA A 6 -20.06 -2.58 -4.12
N ASP A 7 -19.84 -3.81 -4.58
CA ASP A 7 -20.45 -5.01 -3.99
C ASP A 7 -19.97 -5.25 -2.56
N ALA A 8 -18.69 -4.98 -2.28
CA ALA A 8 -18.15 -5.07 -0.93
C ALA A 8 -18.88 -4.13 0.04
N VAL A 9 -19.12 -2.88 -0.37
CA VAL A 9 -19.87 -1.92 0.45
C VAL A 9 -21.35 -2.33 0.55
N ARG A 10 -21.97 -2.78 -0.54
CA ARG A 10 -23.37 -3.25 -0.54
C ARG A 10 -23.59 -4.36 0.48
N LYS A 11 -22.72 -5.36 0.54
CA LYS A 11 -22.83 -6.48 1.52
C LYS A 11 -22.66 -6.04 2.96
N ASN A 12 -22.14 -4.84 3.18
CA ASN A 12 -21.93 -4.25 4.49
C ASN A 12 -22.84 -3.04 4.81
N LEU A 13 -23.88 -2.80 3.99
CA LEU A 13 -24.80 -1.66 4.17
C LEU A 13 -25.44 -1.59 5.55
N ARG A 14 -25.63 -2.73 6.24
CA ARG A 14 -26.15 -2.77 7.63
C ARG A 14 -25.40 -1.85 8.61
N TYR A 15 -24.09 -1.65 8.38
CA TYR A 15 -23.29 -0.75 9.22
C TYR A 15 -23.48 0.72 8.82
N VAL A 16 -23.70 0.96 7.53
CA VAL A 16 -23.95 2.31 6.97
C VAL A 16 -25.35 2.81 7.30
N GLU A 17 -26.31 1.91 7.48
CA GLU A 17 -27.72 2.24 7.78
C GLU A 17 -27.98 2.50 9.27
N GLN A 18 -26.96 2.46 10.12
CA GLN A 18 -27.12 2.78 11.54
C GLN A 18 -27.61 4.21 11.76
N TYR A 19 -28.33 4.40 12.86
CA TYR A 19 -28.85 5.72 13.25
C TYR A 19 -27.68 6.70 13.53
N GLY A 20 -27.86 7.95 13.11
CA GLY A 20 -26.88 9.02 13.38
C GLY A 20 -25.72 9.13 12.37
N ILE A 21 -25.72 8.32 11.30
CA ILE A 21 -24.74 8.44 10.22
C ILE A 21 -25.34 9.31 9.11
N ASP A 22 -24.66 10.41 8.77
CA ASP A 22 -25.07 11.31 7.66
C ASP A 22 -24.14 11.16 6.44
N TYR A 23 -22.88 10.84 6.67
CA TYR A 23 -21.83 10.74 5.64
C TYR A 23 -21.09 9.42 5.74
N VAL A 24 -20.61 8.94 4.60
CA VAL A 24 -19.81 7.71 4.52
C VAL A 24 -18.55 7.99 3.73
N LEU A 25 -17.41 7.82 4.38
CA LEU A 25 -16.10 7.89 3.75
C LEU A 25 -15.67 6.47 3.35
N ILE A 26 -15.35 6.29 2.07
CA ILE A 26 -14.87 5.03 1.50
C ILE A 26 -13.41 5.22 1.13
N LEU A 27 -12.54 4.32 1.62
CA LEU A 27 -11.10 4.33 1.39
C LEU A 27 -10.69 3.02 0.72
N SER A 28 -9.82 3.09 -0.28
CA SER A 28 -9.15 1.89 -0.80
C SER A 28 -8.16 1.35 0.23
N GLY A 29 -8.04 0.02 0.31
CA GLY A 29 -7.19 -0.65 1.28
C GLY A 29 -5.74 -0.88 0.82
N ASP A 30 -5.42 -0.56 -0.42
CA ASP A 30 -4.16 -0.81 -1.11
C ASP A 30 -3.46 0.49 -1.56
N GLN A 31 -3.62 1.55 -0.77
CA GLN A 31 -3.06 2.87 -1.07
C GLN A 31 -2.34 3.44 0.16
N LEU A 32 -1.20 4.06 -0.08
CA LEU A 32 -0.39 4.74 0.93
C LEU A 32 -0.42 6.24 0.70
N TYR A 33 -0.91 7.01 1.68
CA TYR A 33 -1.04 8.46 1.56
C TYR A 33 -1.18 9.15 2.92
N ARG A 34 -1.05 10.48 2.91
CA ARG A 34 -1.30 11.35 4.06
C ARG A 34 -2.29 12.42 3.65
N MET A 35 -3.53 12.37 4.15
CA MET A 35 -4.59 13.30 3.80
C MET A 35 -5.40 13.72 5.04
N ASP A 36 -5.71 15.00 5.15
CA ASP A 36 -6.69 15.53 6.10
C ASP A 36 -8.12 15.37 5.53
N TYR A 37 -8.82 14.35 5.99
CA TYR A 37 -10.21 14.12 5.59
C TYR A 37 -11.17 15.23 6.02
N GLY A 38 -10.82 16.03 7.03
CA GLY A 38 -11.60 17.19 7.46
C GLY A 38 -11.69 18.25 6.36
N GLN A 39 -10.63 18.41 5.56
CA GLN A 39 -10.65 19.32 4.42
C GLN A 39 -11.54 18.78 3.28
N MET A 40 -11.46 17.49 3.01
CA MET A 40 -12.36 16.84 2.04
C MET A 40 -13.83 16.99 2.46
N PHE A 41 -14.11 16.82 3.76
CA PHE A 41 -15.44 17.03 4.32
C PHE A 41 -15.93 18.47 4.15
N LYS A 42 -15.09 19.48 4.39
CA LYS A 42 -15.41 20.88 4.14
C LYS A 42 -15.74 21.13 2.66
N THR A 43 -14.94 20.59 1.73
CA THR A 43 -15.21 20.65 0.29
C THR A 43 -16.58 20.07 -0.03
N HIS A 44 -16.92 18.92 0.53
CA HIS A 44 -18.19 18.24 0.33
C HIS A 44 -19.38 19.10 0.78
N GLN A 45 -19.31 19.66 1.99
CA GLN A 45 -20.37 20.51 2.54
C GLN A 45 -20.53 21.82 1.78
N GLN A 46 -19.41 22.52 1.53
CA GLN A 46 -19.43 23.83 0.88
C GLN A 46 -19.94 23.77 -0.57
N SER A 47 -19.60 22.69 -1.27
CA SER A 47 -20.10 22.49 -2.63
C SER A 47 -21.53 21.98 -2.69
N GLY A 48 -22.13 21.54 -1.56
CA GLY A 48 -23.43 20.86 -1.53
C GLY A 48 -23.43 19.57 -2.37
N ALA A 49 -22.32 18.86 -2.40
CA ALA A 49 -22.16 17.65 -3.20
C ALA A 49 -22.97 16.49 -2.63
N ASP A 50 -23.43 15.62 -3.51
CA ASP A 50 -23.95 14.28 -3.17
C ASP A 50 -22.80 13.29 -2.95
N VAL A 51 -21.72 13.47 -3.74
CA VAL A 51 -20.49 12.67 -3.71
C VAL A 51 -19.30 13.60 -3.90
N THR A 52 -18.24 13.38 -3.14
CA THR A 52 -16.94 14.01 -3.37
C THR A 52 -15.89 12.94 -3.63
N ILE A 53 -15.05 13.16 -4.63
CA ILE A 53 -13.96 12.25 -5.02
C ILE A 53 -12.65 12.98 -4.81
N ALA A 54 -11.74 12.39 -4.02
CA ALA A 54 -10.38 12.90 -3.93
C ALA A 54 -9.60 12.58 -5.21
N ALA A 55 -8.85 13.57 -5.69
CA ALA A 55 -8.11 13.47 -6.93
C ALA A 55 -6.76 14.15 -6.83
N MET A 56 -5.75 13.55 -7.44
CA MET A 56 -4.43 14.14 -7.55
C MET A 56 -4.07 14.46 -9.01
N PRO A 57 -3.31 15.53 -9.25
CA PRO A 57 -2.81 15.82 -10.57
C PRO A 57 -1.70 14.84 -10.94
N VAL A 58 -1.79 14.28 -12.14
CA VAL A 58 -0.80 13.35 -12.69
C VAL A 58 -0.42 13.78 -14.11
N ASP A 59 0.75 13.35 -14.56
CA ASP A 59 1.13 13.50 -15.96
C ASP A 59 0.37 12.51 -16.86
N ARG A 60 0.51 12.65 -18.16
CA ARG A 60 -0.21 11.84 -19.15
C ARG A 60 0.24 10.37 -19.17
N GLN A 61 1.46 10.09 -18.75
CA GLN A 61 1.95 8.71 -18.71
C GLN A 61 1.30 7.98 -17.54
N ALA A 62 1.35 8.56 -16.35
CA ALA A 62 0.71 8.02 -15.16
C ALA A 62 -0.83 7.93 -15.30
N ALA A 63 -1.46 8.90 -15.98
CA ALA A 63 -2.91 8.94 -16.21
C ALA A 63 -3.45 7.67 -16.88
N ARG A 64 -2.65 6.94 -17.66
CA ARG A 64 -3.06 5.69 -18.31
C ARG A 64 -3.32 4.54 -17.33
N GLY A 65 -2.85 4.67 -16.09
CA GLY A 65 -3.05 3.68 -15.02
C GLY A 65 -4.32 3.90 -14.19
N PHE A 66 -4.93 5.09 -14.28
CA PHE A 66 -5.97 5.54 -13.34
C PHE A 66 -7.29 5.92 -14.02
N GLY A 67 -8.33 6.06 -13.22
CA GLY A 67 -9.57 6.72 -13.61
C GLY A 67 -9.37 8.24 -13.62
N ILE A 68 -9.54 8.88 -14.78
CA ILE A 68 -9.32 10.31 -14.97
C ILE A 68 -10.63 11.06 -15.04
N MET A 69 -10.70 12.19 -14.35
CA MET A 69 -11.91 13.02 -14.25
C MET A 69 -11.81 14.24 -15.14
N ARG A 70 -12.95 14.57 -15.76
CA ARG A 70 -13.15 15.86 -16.42
C ARG A 70 -14.02 16.75 -15.55
N LEU A 71 -13.58 18.00 -15.35
CA LEU A 71 -14.25 18.98 -14.51
C LEU A 71 -14.90 20.08 -15.35
N ASP A 72 -15.89 20.74 -14.76
CA ASP A 72 -16.29 22.08 -15.14
C ASP A 72 -15.50 23.14 -14.32
N GLU A 73 -15.77 24.42 -14.59
CA GLU A 73 -15.08 25.55 -13.93
C GLU A 73 -15.29 25.58 -12.41
N THR A 74 -16.36 25.00 -11.89
CA THR A 74 -16.68 24.93 -10.46
C THR A 74 -16.05 23.75 -9.74
N GLY A 75 -15.32 22.88 -10.46
CA GLY A 75 -14.77 21.65 -9.93
C GLY A 75 -15.78 20.51 -9.82
N ARG A 76 -16.97 20.66 -10.41
CA ARG A 76 -17.92 19.56 -10.55
C ARG A 76 -17.39 18.56 -11.58
N ILE A 77 -17.46 17.29 -11.28
CA ILE A 77 -17.06 16.23 -12.18
C ILE A 77 -18.18 16.02 -13.21
N VAL A 78 -17.86 16.24 -14.47
CA VAL A 78 -18.78 16.14 -15.62
C VAL A 78 -18.42 15.00 -16.57
N GLY A 79 -17.33 14.31 -16.31
CA GLY A 79 -16.91 13.11 -17.05
C GLY A 79 -15.91 12.30 -16.27
N PHE A 80 -15.84 10.99 -16.57
CA PHE A 80 -14.93 10.05 -15.96
C PHE A 80 -14.53 9.02 -17.02
N LEU A 81 -13.23 8.76 -17.13
CA LEU A 81 -12.68 7.79 -18.07
C LEU A 81 -11.68 6.88 -17.37
N GLU A 82 -12.01 5.60 -17.29
CA GLU A 82 -11.18 4.58 -16.66
C GLU A 82 -10.05 4.15 -17.60
N LYS A 83 -8.81 4.35 -17.14
CA LYS A 83 -7.56 3.91 -17.80
C LYS A 83 -7.52 4.28 -19.29
N PRO A 84 -7.46 5.57 -19.64
CA PRO A 84 -7.40 6.04 -21.02
C PRO A 84 -6.19 5.45 -21.74
N LYS A 85 -6.43 4.92 -22.96
CA LYS A 85 -5.38 4.22 -23.72
C LYS A 85 -4.72 5.09 -24.78
N THR A 86 -5.46 6.08 -25.30
CA THR A 86 -5.02 6.93 -26.41
C THR A 86 -4.83 8.39 -25.97
N ASP A 87 -4.03 9.13 -26.72
CA ASP A 87 -3.85 10.57 -26.45
C ASP A 87 -5.12 11.37 -26.72
N ASP A 88 -5.99 10.92 -27.63
CA ASP A 88 -7.27 11.57 -27.89
C ASP A 88 -8.24 11.36 -26.72
N GLU A 89 -8.26 10.18 -26.10
CA GLU A 89 -9.00 9.95 -24.86
C GLU A 89 -8.51 10.86 -23.72
N LEU A 90 -7.18 11.00 -23.57
CA LEU A 90 -6.60 11.89 -22.57
C LEU A 90 -6.98 13.35 -22.80
N LYS A 91 -7.02 13.82 -24.07
CA LYS A 91 -7.45 15.19 -24.39
C LYS A 91 -8.88 15.47 -23.92
N MET A 92 -9.77 14.47 -23.95
CA MET A 92 -11.18 14.65 -23.54
C MET A 92 -11.36 14.83 -22.03
N VAL A 93 -10.38 14.42 -21.21
CA VAL A 93 -10.45 14.45 -19.76
C VAL A 93 -9.38 15.34 -19.10
N ARG A 94 -8.73 16.19 -19.89
CA ARG A 94 -7.75 17.16 -19.38
C ARG A 94 -8.39 18.15 -18.44
N THR A 95 -7.64 18.53 -17.42
CA THR A 95 -7.93 19.65 -16.54
C THR A 95 -7.09 20.85 -16.98
N ASP A 96 -7.70 22.04 -17.03
CA ASP A 96 -6.96 23.28 -17.30
C ASP A 96 -5.92 23.51 -16.20
N PRO A 97 -4.63 23.66 -16.52
CA PRO A 97 -3.60 24.02 -15.56
C PRO A 97 -3.94 25.26 -14.73
N ALA A 98 -4.60 26.27 -15.31
CA ALA A 98 -5.03 27.45 -14.60
C ALA A 98 -6.05 27.14 -13.49
N TRP A 99 -6.90 26.13 -13.68
CA TRP A 99 -7.81 25.66 -12.64
C TRP A 99 -7.05 25.07 -11.45
N LEU A 100 -6.01 24.26 -11.70
CA LEU A 100 -5.15 23.69 -10.64
C LEU A 100 -4.44 24.78 -9.87
N ASP A 101 -3.82 25.73 -10.57
CA ASP A 101 -3.08 26.85 -9.96
C ASP A 101 -4.01 27.74 -9.10
N ALA A 102 -5.24 27.97 -9.55
CA ALA A 102 -6.26 28.71 -8.79
C ALA A 102 -6.69 27.99 -7.50
N HIS A 103 -6.51 26.67 -7.43
CA HIS A 103 -6.79 25.85 -6.24
C HIS A 103 -5.53 25.55 -5.40
N GLY A 104 -4.42 26.29 -5.64
CA GLY A 104 -3.19 26.19 -4.87
C GLY A 104 -2.32 24.97 -5.22
N ILE A 105 -2.59 24.31 -6.35
CA ILE A 105 -1.86 23.14 -6.83
C ILE A 105 -1.03 23.54 -8.05
N ALA A 106 0.28 23.52 -7.90
CA ALA A 106 1.18 23.77 -9.02
C ALA A 106 1.05 22.67 -10.08
N SER A 107 0.58 23.01 -11.26
CA SER A 107 0.31 22.04 -12.33
C SER A 107 1.57 21.29 -12.77
N ARG A 108 2.69 21.97 -13.00
CA ARG A 108 4.00 21.40 -13.37
C ARG A 108 3.93 20.35 -14.48
N GLY A 109 3.07 20.58 -15.47
CA GLY A 109 2.85 19.64 -16.58
C GLY A 109 1.89 18.47 -16.26
N ARG A 110 1.33 18.40 -15.06
CA ARG A 110 0.32 17.44 -14.63
C ARG A 110 -1.06 18.01 -14.98
N ASP A 111 -1.61 17.62 -16.10
CA ASP A 111 -2.86 18.15 -16.65
C ASP A 111 -4.03 17.12 -16.63
N CYS A 112 -3.89 16.06 -15.83
CA CYS A 112 -4.91 15.04 -15.63
C CYS A 112 -5.19 14.87 -14.14
N LEU A 113 -6.46 14.82 -13.74
CA LEU A 113 -6.85 14.53 -12.36
C LEU A 113 -7.25 13.08 -12.20
N ALA A 114 -6.39 12.32 -11.53
CA ALA A 114 -6.58 10.91 -11.25
C ALA A 114 -7.41 10.69 -9.98
N SER A 115 -8.38 9.78 -10.04
CA SER A 115 -9.12 9.33 -8.87
C SER A 115 -8.20 8.59 -7.92
N MET A 116 -8.20 8.99 -6.66
CA MET A 116 -7.40 8.36 -5.61
C MET A 116 -8.09 7.15 -4.96
N GLY A 117 -9.27 6.74 -5.42
CA GLY A 117 -10.03 5.68 -4.73
C GLY A 117 -10.59 6.10 -3.37
N ILE A 118 -10.68 7.38 -3.09
CA ILE A 118 -11.16 7.96 -1.84
C ILE A 118 -12.45 8.74 -2.12
N TYR A 119 -13.55 8.34 -1.47
CA TYR A 119 -14.89 8.83 -1.78
C TYR A 119 -15.65 9.23 -0.54
N LEU A 120 -16.25 10.41 -0.55
CA LEU A 120 -17.17 10.85 0.50
C LEU A 120 -18.59 10.98 -0.07
N PHE A 121 -19.52 10.25 0.51
CA PHE A 121 -20.92 10.21 0.11
C PHE A 121 -21.83 10.79 1.18
N ASN A 122 -22.89 11.48 0.76
CA ASN A 122 -24.10 11.55 1.56
C ASN A 122 -24.62 10.12 1.75
N ARG A 123 -24.86 9.68 2.99
CA ARG A 123 -25.32 8.31 3.30
C ARG A 123 -26.55 7.91 2.48
N LYS A 124 -27.55 8.79 2.41
CA LYS A 124 -28.79 8.53 1.65
C LYS A 124 -28.52 8.23 0.18
N VAL A 125 -27.57 8.96 -0.41
CA VAL A 125 -27.17 8.77 -1.82
C VAL A 125 -26.51 7.43 -2.02
N LEU A 126 -25.55 7.07 -1.16
CA LEU A 126 -24.84 5.78 -1.23
C LEU A 126 -25.81 4.61 -1.11
N VAL A 127 -26.68 4.63 -0.08
CA VAL A 127 -27.67 3.57 0.16
C VAL A 127 -28.64 3.45 -1.01
N ASP A 128 -29.12 4.59 -1.54
CA ASP A 128 -30.05 4.64 -2.66
C ASP A 128 -29.44 4.00 -3.93
N VAL A 129 -28.21 4.37 -4.26
CA VAL A 129 -27.49 3.81 -5.42
C VAL A 129 -27.28 2.30 -5.24
N LEU A 130 -26.73 1.87 -4.12
CA LEU A 130 -26.36 0.47 -3.91
C LEU A 130 -27.56 -0.47 -3.75
N LYS A 131 -28.73 0.04 -3.30
CA LYS A 131 -29.96 -0.74 -3.22
C LYS A 131 -30.74 -0.82 -4.51
N LYS A 132 -30.66 0.22 -5.36
CA LYS A 132 -31.42 0.30 -6.60
C LYS A 132 -30.70 -0.24 -7.82
N THR A 133 -29.42 -0.60 -7.68
CA THR A 133 -28.59 -1.10 -8.78
C THR A 133 -27.81 -2.32 -8.37
N ASP A 134 -27.37 -3.11 -9.34
CA ASP A 134 -26.49 -4.26 -9.15
C ASP A 134 -25.02 -3.91 -9.45
N TYR A 135 -24.66 -2.62 -9.45
CA TYR A 135 -23.32 -2.16 -9.74
C TYR A 135 -22.29 -2.82 -8.82
N GLN A 136 -21.21 -3.31 -9.39
CA GLN A 136 -20.16 -4.04 -8.69
C GLN A 136 -18.94 -3.17 -8.39
N ASP A 137 -18.69 -2.15 -9.23
CA ASP A 137 -17.50 -1.32 -9.16
C ASP A 137 -17.84 0.17 -9.10
N PHE A 138 -17.12 0.92 -8.21
CA PHE A 138 -17.34 2.36 -8.09
C PHE A 138 -16.89 3.13 -9.34
N GLY A 139 -15.69 2.84 -9.84
CA GLY A 139 -15.09 3.57 -10.97
C GLY A 139 -15.81 3.31 -12.29
N LYS A 140 -16.12 2.06 -12.56
CA LYS A 140 -16.70 1.65 -13.87
C LYS A 140 -18.20 1.85 -13.99
N GLU A 141 -18.94 1.80 -12.87
CA GLU A 141 -20.40 1.77 -12.90
C GLU A 141 -21.02 2.89 -12.06
N VAL A 142 -20.66 2.99 -10.77
CA VAL A 142 -21.32 3.93 -9.85
C VAL A 142 -21.05 5.38 -10.24
N PHE A 143 -19.79 5.77 -10.52
CA PHE A 143 -19.47 7.15 -10.86
C PHE A 143 -19.98 7.60 -12.22
N PRO A 144 -19.83 6.84 -13.32
CA PRO A 144 -20.43 7.23 -14.61
C PRO A 144 -21.94 7.43 -14.53
N ALA A 145 -22.64 6.63 -13.73
CA ALA A 145 -24.07 6.81 -13.48
C ALA A 145 -24.36 8.01 -12.56
N SER A 146 -23.57 8.19 -11.50
CA SER A 146 -23.74 9.28 -10.51
C SER A 146 -23.48 10.65 -11.11
N ILE A 147 -22.48 10.82 -11.96
CA ILE A 147 -22.12 12.08 -12.63
C ILE A 147 -23.31 12.66 -13.42
N ARG A 148 -24.15 11.79 -14.01
CA ARG A 148 -25.32 12.20 -14.80
C ARG A 148 -26.51 12.62 -13.94
N ALA A 149 -26.67 12.04 -12.76
CA ALA A 149 -27.88 12.17 -11.94
C ALA A 149 -27.67 12.95 -10.63
N ARG A 150 -26.43 13.20 -10.22
CA ARG A 150 -26.04 13.72 -8.92
C ARG A 150 -25.01 14.85 -9.05
N ARG A 151 -24.82 15.59 -7.96
CA ARG A 151 -23.72 16.54 -7.86
C ARG A 151 -22.48 15.83 -7.35
N VAL A 152 -21.54 15.54 -8.25
CA VAL A 152 -20.25 14.93 -7.92
C VAL A 152 -19.17 16.02 -7.98
N GLN A 153 -18.46 16.21 -6.88
CA GLN A 153 -17.45 17.27 -6.72
C GLN A 153 -16.06 16.65 -6.59
N VAL A 154 -15.04 17.31 -7.15
CA VAL A 154 -13.64 16.95 -6.90
C VAL A 154 -13.15 17.58 -5.59
N HIS A 155 -12.35 16.83 -4.84
CA HIS A 155 -11.47 17.36 -3.81
C HIS A 155 -10.03 17.22 -4.29
N PRO A 156 -9.37 18.30 -4.75
CA PRO A 156 -8.02 18.24 -5.26
C PRO A 156 -7.03 18.04 -4.11
N PHE A 157 -6.08 17.14 -4.29
CA PHE A 157 -5.03 16.81 -3.34
C PHE A 157 -3.67 16.82 -4.03
N ASP A 158 -2.65 17.40 -3.42
CA ASP A 158 -1.27 17.47 -3.95
C ASP A 158 -0.26 17.09 -2.86
N GLY A 159 -0.54 16.02 -2.12
CA GLY A 159 0.35 15.43 -1.13
C GLY A 159 0.91 14.09 -1.60
N TYR A 160 1.56 13.38 -0.69
CA TYR A 160 2.03 12.03 -0.98
C TYR A 160 0.87 11.04 -1.13
N TRP A 161 0.83 10.37 -2.23
CA TRP A 161 -0.09 9.26 -2.52
C TRP A 161 0.59 8.25 -3.45
N GLU A 162 0.48 6.98 -3.13
CA GLU A 162 1.02 5.86 -3.92
C GLU A 162 0.03 4.71 -3.96
N ASP A 163 -0.22 4.18 -5.17
CA ASP A 163 -0.95 2.92 -5.37
C ASP A 163 0.05 1.76 -5.19
N ILE A 164 -0.12 1.01 -4.09
CA ILE A 164 0.74 -0.12 -3.74
C ILE A 164 0.15 -1.48 -4.16
N GLY A 165 -0.68 -1.49 -5.20
CA GLY A 165 -1.37 -2.67 -5.72
C GLY A 165 -0.48 -3.66 -6.50
N THR A 166 0.81 -3.35 -6.73
CA THR A 166 1.79 -4.27 -7.33
C THR A 166 2.92 -4.62 -6.36
N ILE A 167 3.60 -5.74 -6.60
CA ILE A 167 4.77 -6.13 -5.77
C ILE A 167 5.86 -5.06 -5.86
N ARG A 168 6.09 -4.48 -7.03
CA ARG A 168 7.08 -3.42 -7.23
C ARG A 168 6.72 -2.18 -6.45
N SER A 169 5.50 -1.63 -6.61
CA SER A 169 5.10 -0.40 -5.91
C SER A 169 5.08 -0.59 -4.40
N TYR A 170 4.59 -1.73 -3.91
CA TYR A 170 4.68 -2.09 -2.49
C TYR A 170 6.12 -2.11 -1.98
N TYR A 171 7.03 -2.76 -2.71
CA TYR A 171 8.44 -2.87 -2.35
C TYR A 171 9.14 -1.51 -2.34
N GLU A 172 8.97 -0.73 -3.39
CA GLU A 172 9.59 0.59 -3.54
C GLU A 172 9.09 1.58 -2.50
N ALA A 173 7.76 1.67 -2.29
CA ALA A 173 7.16 2.54 -1.29
C ALA A 173 7.64 2.23 0.14
N ASN A 174 7.74 0.94 0.50
CA ASN A 174 8.29 0.56 1.81
C ASN A 174 9.74 1.00 1.97
N LEU A 175 10.60 0.73 1.00
CA LEU A 175 12.03 1.11 1.09
C LEU A 175 12.23 2.62 1.06
N GLU A 176 11.35 3.37 0.39
CA GLU A 176 11.40 4.83 0.38
C GLU A 176 11.17 5.41 1.78
N LEU A 177 10.30 4.82 2.57
CA LEU A 177 10.06 5.22 3.96
C LEU A 177 11.28 5.02 4.88
N ALA A 178 12.23 4.16 4.51
CA ALA A 178 13.46 3.95 5.26
C ALA A 178 14.60 4.93 4.89
N ARG A 179 14.41 5.80 3.90
CA ARG A 179 15.40 6.79 3.46
C ARG A 179 15.53 7.93 4.47
N PRO A 180 16.66 8.67 4.48
CA PRO A 180 16.85 9.83 5.37
C PRO A 180 15.81 10.93 5.19
N ASN A 181 15.26 11.09 3.98
CA ASN A 181 14.18 12.03 3.67
C ASN A 181 12.98 11.24 3.14
N PRO A 182 12.18 10.62 4.00
CA PRO A 182 11.00 9.87 3.58
C PRO A 182 9.92 10.82 3.04
N PRO A 183 8.98 10.33 2.25
CA PRO A 183 7.89 11.16 1.70
C PRO A 183 6.98 11.76 2.78
N PHE A 184 6.95 11.19 3.97
CA PHE A 184 6.30 11.74 5.17
C PHE A 184 6.93 11.17 6.44
N GLU A 185 6.80 11.92 7.56
CA GLU A 185 7.28 11.50 8.86
C GLU A 185 6.26 10.64 9.60
N PHE A 186 6.73 9.53 10.23
CA PHE A 186 5.88 8.69 11.08
C PHE A 186 5.53 9.36 12.42
N ALA A 187 6.45 10.16 12.96
CA ALA A 187 6.33 10.78 14.27
C ALA A 187 5.89 12.25 14.17
N ALA A 188 4.77 12.51 13.50
CA ALA A 188 4.20 13.85 13.46
C ALA A 188 3.30 14.08 14.68
N GLN A 189 3.60 15.11 15.48
CA GLN A 189 2.86 15.41 16.71
C GLN A 189 1.42 15.84 16.42
N ASP A 190 1.24 16.67 15.38
CA ASP A 190 -0.05 17.27 15.04
C ASP A 190 -0.90 16.37 14.12
N ASP A 191 -0.30 15.31 13.60
CA ASP A 191 -0.93 14.40 12.64
C ASP A 191 -0.44 12.96 12.85
N PRO A 192 -0.77 12.34 14.01
CA PRO A 192 -0.26 11.02 14.38
C PRO A 192 -0.85 9.90 13.53
N ILE A 193 -0.04 8.88 13.25
CA ILE A 193 -0.50 7.64 12.63
C ILE A 193 -0.99 6.70 13.74
N TYR A 194 -2.27 6.40 13.75
CA TYR A 194 -2.87 5.46 14.70
C TYR A 194 -2.65 4.02 14.26
N THR A 195 -2.02 3.23 15.12
CA THR A 195 -1.82 1.79 14.92
C THR A 195 -2.34 1.00 16.10
N HIS A 196 -2.57 -0.30 15.90
CA HIS A 196 -2.84 -1.18 17.03
C HIS A 196 -1.62 -1.31 17.93
N ALA A 197 -1.77 -1.01 19.22
CA ALA A 197 -0.73 -1.25 20.21
C ALA A 197 -0.43 -2.76 20.30
N GLN A 198 0.83 -3.14 20.05
CA GLN A 198 1.25 -4.54 20.06
C GLN A 198 1.79 -4.99 21.41
N PHE A 199 2.03 -4.06 22.35
CA PHE A 199 2.60 -4.32 23.70
C PHE A 199 3.85 -5.20 23.67
N LEU A 200 4.76 -4.90 22.75
CA LEU A 200 6.00 -5.64 22.54
C LEU A 200 7.16 -5.02 23.30
N PRO A 201 8.18 -5.82 23.67
CA PRO A 201 9.41 -5.28 24.24
C PRO A 201 10.18 -4.48 23.18
N PRO A 202 11.07 -3.58 23.60
CA PRO A 202 12.03 -2.95 22.69
C PRO A 202 12.85 -3.98 21.90
N SER A 203 13.27 -3.61 20.69
CA SER A 203 14.18 -4.43 19.89
C SER A 203 15.56 -4.47 20.50
N ARG A 204 16.17 -5.67 20.54
CA ARG A 204 17.53 -5.90 21.02
C ARG A 204 18.50 -6.00 19.86
N ILE A 205 19.45 -5.09 19.82
CA ILE A 205 20.51 -5.03 18.81
C ILE A 205 21.86 -5.20 19.51
N ASP A 206 22.63 -6.21 19.10
CA ASP A 206 23.88 -6.56 19.72
C ASP A 206 24.99 -6.67 18.66
N GLY A 207 25.96 -5.76 18.68
CA GLY A 207 27.13 -5.78 17.79
C GLY A 207 26.79 -5.88 16.29
N ALA A 208 25.69 -5.29 15.84
CA ALA A 208 25.24 -5.27 14.45
C ALA A 208 25.45 -3.89 13.81
N SER A 209 25.56 -3.85 12.49
CA SER A 209 25.61 -2.62 11.68
C SER A 209 24.26 -2.39 11.02
N ILE A 210 23.64 -1.22 11.28
CA ILE A 210 22.32 -0.87 10.72
C ILE A 210 22.43 0.50 10.05
N THR A 211 22.01 0.58 8.79
CA THR A 211 22.05 1.82 8.00
C THR A 211 20.78 1.94 7.15
N GLY A 212 20.15 3.13 7.14
CA GLY A 212 19.01 3.45 6.27
C GLY A 212 17.84 2.46 6.40
N SER A 213 17.52 2.00 7.61
CA SER A 213 16.58 0.90 7.82
C SER A 213 15.59 1.22 8.93
N LEU A 214 14.38 0.64 8.83
CA LEU A 214 13.37 0.69 9.88
C LEU A 214 13.31 -0.67 10.59
N ILE A 215 13.38 -0.64 11.92
CA ILE A 215 13.33 -1.85 12.78
C ILE A 215 12.09 -1.74 13.68
N SER A 216 11.17 -2.67 13.54
CA SER A 216 9.96 -2.75 14.37
C SER A 216 10.27 -3.33 15.76
N ASP A 217 9.29 -3.25 16.67
CA ASP A 217 9.41 -3.72 18.04
C ASP A 217 9.61 -5.23 18.17
N GLY A 218 10.27 -5.63 19.25
CA GLY A 218 10.42 -7.03 19.63
C GLY A 218 11.42 -7.82 18.79
N CYS A 219 12.24 -7.17 17.97
CA CYS A 219 13.26 -7.82 17.16
C CYS A 219 14.51 -8.20 17.97
N VAL A 220 15.23 -9.20 17.49
CA VAL A 220 16.55 -9.59 18.00
C VAL A 220 17.53 -9.64 16.83
N ILE A 221 18.53 -8.74 16.85
CA ILE A 221 19.58 -8.67 15.84
C ILE A 221 20.91 -9.03 16.50
N GLU A 222 21.54 -10.11 16.02
CA GLU A 222 22.70 -10.73 16.63
C GLU A 222 24.03 -10.14 16.13
N PRO A 223 25.15 -10.39 16.85
CA PRO A 223 26.45 -9.83 16.52
C PRO A 223 26.91 -10.13 15.08
N GLY A 224 27.53 -9.12 14.46
CA GLY A 224 28.04 -9.19 13.10
C GLY A 224 26.98 -9.13 12.01
N ALA A 225 25.69 -9.05 12.36
CA ALA A 225 24.64 -8.86 11.38
C ALA A 225 24.73 -7.47 10.72
N VAL A 226 24.38 -7.40 9.45
CA VAL A 226 24.38 -6.16 8.65
C VAL A 226 22.96 -5.96 8.08
N VAL A 227 22.36 -4.81 8.36
CA VAL A 227 21.02 -4.44 7.83
C VAL A 227 21.16 -3.10 7.11
N GLU A 228 20.94 -3.10 5.80
CA GLU A 228 21.10 -1.91 4.95
C GLU A 228 19.85 -1.66 4.09
N ASN A 229 19.33 -0.42 4.16
CA ASN A 229 18.19 0.02 3.33
C ASN A 229 17.04 -0.99 3.35
N SER A 230 16.61 -1.42 4.54
CA SER A 230 15.68 -2.53 4.70
C SER A 230 14.64 -2.26 5.77
N ILE A 231 13.52 -2.97 5.67
CA ILE A 231 12.43 -2.95 6.66
C ILE A 231 12.45 -4.28 7.42
N ILE A 232 12.55 -4.22 8.74
CA ILE A 232 12.51 -5.39 9.63
C ILE A 232 11.22 -5.32 10.46
N GLY A 233 10.29 -6.18 10.14
CA GLY A 233 8.97 -6.29 10.79
C GLY A 233 9.04 -6.88 12.19
N LEU A 234 7.90 -6.86 12.88
CA LEU A 234 7.77 -7.22 14.29
C LEU A 234 8.35 -8.60 14.63
N ARG A 235 8.99 -8.73 15.80
CA ARG A 235 9.49 -9.98 16.38
C ARG A 235 10.50 -10.71 15.51
N CYS A 236 11.07 -10.04 14.51
CA CYS A 236 12.01 -10.66 13.60
C CYS A 236 13.32 -10.98 14.30
N ARG A 237 13.90 -12.15 14.00
CA ARG A 237 15.23 -12.53 14.44
C ARG A 237 16.19 -12.51 13.27
N ILE A 238 17.31 -11.82 13.41
CA ILE A 238 18.42 -11.80 12.44
C ILE A 238 19.64 -12.43 13.12
N GLY A 239 20.08 -13.57 12.60
CA GLY A 239 21.17 -14.36 13.14
C GLY A 239 22.55 -13.73 12.94
N ARG A 240 23.57 -14.28 13.62
CA ARG A 240 24.96 -13.84 13.55
C ARG A 240 25.46 -13.75 12.10
N ASN A 241 26.21 -12.69 11.80
CA ASN A 241 26.84 -12.49 10.49
C ASN A 241 25.85 -12.56 9.28
N ALA A 242 24.54 -12.51 9.52
CA ALA A 242 23.57 -12.43 8.44
C ALA A 242 23.58 -11.03 7.80
N ALA A 243 23.31 -10.95 6.51
CA ALA A 243 23.23 -9.70 5.78
C ALA A 243 21.86 -9.54 5.12
N ILE A 244 21.18 -8.45 5.44
CA ILE A 244 19.88 -8.06 4.88
C ILE A 244 20.08 -6.73 4.16
N LYS A 245 19.85 -6.72 2.85
CA LYS A 245 20.06 -5.53 2.01
C LYS A 245 18.88 -5.28 1.10
N ARG A 246 18.40 -4.04 1.06
CA ARG A 246 17.28 -3.63 0.19
C ARG A 246 16.14 -4.66 0.23
N SER A 247 15.73 -5.06 1.44
CA SER A 247 14.76 -6.15 1.61
C SER A 247 13.69 -5.80 2.64
N ILE A 248 12.55 -6.41 2.50
CA ILE A 248 11.43 -6.27 3.43
C ILE A 248 11.20 -7.62 4.11
N LEU A 249 11.36 -7.67 5.41
CA LEU A 249 11.02 -8.81 6.25
C LEU A 249 9.75 -8.46 7.03
N MET A 250 8.63 -9.12 6.74
CA MET A 250 7.33 -8.79 7.36
C MET A 250 7.21 -9.23 8.82
N GLY A 251 8.18 -10.01 9.32
CA GLY A 251 8.28 -10.38 10.72
C GLY A 251 7.55 -11.66 11.09
N VAL A 252 7.22 -11.79 12.37
CA VAL A 252 6.63 -13.01 12.94
C VAL A 252 5.43 -12.65 13.81
N ASP A 253 4.35 -13.44 13.73
CA ASP A 253 3.11 -13.17 14.46
C ASP A 253 3.20 -13.54 15.96
N PHE A 254 4.16 -14.39 16.37
CA PHE A 254 4.35 -14.85 17.74
C PHE A 254 5.82 -15.14 18.07
N TYR A 255 6.17 -15.14 19.35
CA TYR A 255 7.49 -15.57 19.80
C TYR A 255 7.60 -17.09 19.89
N GLN A 256 8.74 -17.64 19.45
CA GLN A 256 9.11 -19.02 19.64
C GLN A 256 10.01 -19.14 20.88
N THR A 257 9.63 -19.97 21.87
CA THR A 257 10.48 -20.21 23.03
C THR A 257 11.73 -20.99 22.65
N ARG A 258 12.72 -21.08 23.57
CA ARG A 258 13.92 -21.89 23.34
C ARG A 258 13.58 -23.39 23.24
N GLU A 259 12.66 -23.85 24.08
CA GLU A 259 12.18 -25.22 24.11
C GLU A 259 11.45 -25.59 22.82
N GLN A 260 10.54 -24.73 22.36
CA GLN A 260 9.86 -24.92 21.08
C GLN A 260 10.84 -24.94 19.91
N SER A 261 11.83 -24.05 19.91
CA SER A 261 12.85 -24.01 18.87
C SER A 261 13.71 -25.27 18.85
N ALA A 262 14.12 -25.79 20.03
CA ALA A 262 14.86 -27.02 20.13
C ALA A 262 14.04 -28.22 19.67
N PHE A 263 12.78 -28.29 20.09
CA PHE A 263 11.85 -29.35 19.69
C PHE A 263 11.64 -29.38 18.17
N ASP A 264 11.37 -28.23 17.55
CA ASP A 264 11.16 -28.12 16.11
C ASP A 264 12.42 -28.57 15.33
N GLN A 265 13.61 -28.19 15.84
CA GLN A 265 14.87 -28.57 15.20
C GLN A 265 15.21 -30.03 15.35
N GLU A 266 15.04 -30.62 16.54
CA GLU A 266 15.37 -32.01 16.82
C GLU A 266 14.41 -33.03 16.16
N ARG A 267 13.11 -32.72 16.15
CA ARG A 267 12.09 -33.62 15.62
C ARG A 267 11.75 -33.43 14.15
N GLU A 268 11.79 -32.18 13.68
CA GLU A 268 11.31 -31.82 12.35
C GLU A 268 12.41 -31.23 11.46
N GLY A 269 13.62 -30.99 12.01
CA GLY A 269 14.71 -30.36 11.27
C GLY A 269 14.44 -28.89 10.88
N LEU A 270 13.46 -28.25 11.52
CA LEU A 270 13.02 -26.91 11.15
C LEU A 270 13.93 -25.84 11.74
N PRO A 271 14.39 -24.87 10.94
CA PRO A 271 15.07 -23.69 11.45
C PRO A 271 14.15 -22.87 12.38
N ARG A 272 14.73 -22.01 13.19
CA ARG A 272 13.96 -21.00 13.96
C ARG A 272 13.29 -19.99 13.03
N PHE A 273 12.23 -19.36 13.53
CA PHE A 273 11.65 -18.22 12.85
C PHE A 273 12.65 -17.07 12.68
N GLY A 274 12.59 -16.40 11.54
CA GLY A 274 13.49 -15.32 11.16
C GLY A 274 14.61 -15.79 10.24
N VAL A 275 15.76 -15.15 10.28
CA VAL A 275 16.90 -15.39 9.40
C VAL A 275 18.05 -15.99 10.19
N GLY A 276 18.54 -17.16 9.77
CA GLY A 276 19.64 -17.89 10.39
C GLY A 276 21.00 -17.26 10.12
N GLU A 277 21.99 -17.77 10.87
CA GLU A 277 23.40 -17.33 10.84
C GLU A 277 23.99 -17.37 9.43
N GLY A 278 24.76 -16.35 9.05
CA GLY A 278 25.50 -16.26 7.80
C GLY A 278 24.64 -16.12 6.53
N SER A 279 23.32 -16.04 6.67
CA SER A 279 22.40 -15.93 5.53
C SER A 279 22.44 -14.55 4.90
N ARG A 280 22.17 -14.48 3.60
CA ARG A 280 22.20 -13.26 2.80
C ARG A 280 20.89 -13.09 2.05
N ILE A 281 20.15 -12.04 2.39
CA ILE A 281 18.88 -11.67 1.76
C ILE A 281 19.07 -10.33 1.09
N GLU A 282 18.88 -10.26 -0.22
CA GLU A 282 19.09 -9.04 -0.99
C GLU A 282 17.97 -8.83 -2.00
N GLY A 283 17.38 -7.63 -2.01
CA GLY A 283 16.37 -7.24 -3.00
C GLY A 283 15.11 -8.12 -2.97
N ALA A 284 14.66 -8.55 -1.79
CA ALA A 284 13.61 -9.53 -1.64
C ALA A 284 12.54 -9.11 -0.62
N ILE A 285 11.37 -9.73 -0.74
CA ILE A 285 10.31 -9.67 0.28
C ILE A 285 10.24 -11.04 0.96
N ILE A 286 10.39 -11.07 2.27
CA ILE A 286 10.20 -12.25 3.12
C ILE A 286 8.90 -12.04 3.89
N ASP A 287 7.87 -12.81 3.54
CA ASP A 287 6.57 -12.71 4.19
C ASP A 287 6.62 -13.26 5.62
N LYS A 288 5.50 -13.20 6.33
CA LYS A 288 5.42 -13.54 7.75
C LYS A 288 5.70 -14.99 8.06
N ASN A 289 6.25 -15.22 9.24
CA ASN A 289 6.45 -16.54 9.81
C ASN A 289 7.38 -17.46 8.99
N CYS A 290 8.30 -16.87 8.23
CA CYS A 290 9.29 -17.63 7.49
C CYS A 290 10.41 -18.15 8.41
N ARG A 291 10.92 -19.33 8.09
CA ARG A 291 12.03 -20.01 8.75
C ARG A 291 13.20 -20.11 7.78
N ILE A 292 14.12 -19.18 7.86
CA ILE A 292 15.30 -19.13 7.01
C ILE A 292 16.47 -19.75 7.76
N GLY A 293 17.01 -20.84 7.25
CA GLY A 293 18.14 -21.57 7.84
C GLY A 293 19.45 -20.80 7.80
N LYS A 294 20.56 -21.48 8.10
CA LYS A 294 21.91 -20.92 8.08
C LYS A 294 22.45 -20.88 6.65
N ASN A 295 23.28 -19.86 6.34
CA ASN A 295 23.95 -19.69 5.05
C ASN A 295 23.02 -19.74 3.83
N VAL A 296 21.76 -19.35 4.01
CA VAL A 296 20.77 -19.24 2.93
C VAL A 296 21.08 -18.01 2.09
N ARG A 297 20.81 -18.08 0.79
CA ARG A 297 20.98 -16.96 -0.14
C ARG A 297 19.69 -16.72 -0.93
N VAL A 298 19.09 -15.55 -0.74
CA VAL A 298 17.95 -15.07 -1.53
C VAL A 298 18.36 -13.77 -2.21
N ARG A 299 18.32 -13.74 -3.52
CA ARG A 299 18.61 -12.55 -4.33
C ARG A 299 17.86 -12.60 -5.65
N PRO A 300 17.61 -11.47 -6.31
CA PRO A 300 17.03 -11.46 -7.64
C PRO A 300 17.86 -12.32 -8.60
N PRO A 301 17.25 -13.25 -9.33
CA PRO A 301 17.94 -14.05 -10.33
C PRO A 301 18.35 -13.15 -11.51
N LYS A 302 19.49 -13.43 -12.13
CA LYS A 302 20.03 -12.61 -13.24
C LYS A 302 19.32 -12.85 -14.57
N ASP A 303 18.75 -14.04 -14.74
CA ASP A 303 18.27 -14.55 -16.03
C ASP A 303 16.73 -14.62 -16.11
N VAL A 304 16.01 -13.96 -15.18
CA VAL A 304 14.54 -13.90 -15.18
C VAL A 304 14.12 -12.52 -15.68
N ASP A 305 13.26 -12.53 -16.69
CA ASP A 305 12.63 -11.34 -17.20
C ASP A 305 11.75 -10.70 -16.10
N ALA A 306 11.97 -9.42 -15.85
CA ALA A 306 11.25 -8.68 -14.80
C ALA A 306 9.74 -8.60 -15.08
N ASP A 307 9.33 -8.71 -16.35
CA ASP A 307 7.92 -8.61 -16.75
C ASP A 307 7.18 -9.97 -16.70
N THR A 308 7.88 -11.06 -16.33
CA THR A 308 7.31 -12.40 -16.31
C THR A 308 7.26 -12.94 -14.87
N ASP A 309 6.06 -13.27 -14.40
CA ASP A 309 5.87 -13.97 -13.12
C ASP A 309 6.41 -15.39 -13.22
N THR A 310 7.35 -15.75 -12.36
CA THR A 310 8.02 -17.05 -12.38
C THR A 310 8.06 -17.63 -10.97
N GLU A 311 7.92 -18.95 -10.84
CA GLU A 311 8.12 -19.67 -9.59
C GLU A 311 9.40 -20.51 -9.68
N ILE A 312 10.33 -20.29 -8.73
CA ILE A 312 11.58 -21.02 -8.63
C ILE A 312 11.73 -21.59 -7.22
N LYS A 313 11.76 -22.92 -7.09
CA LYS A 313 11.95 -23.60 -5.79
C LYS A 313 10.98 -23.14 -4.69
N GLY A 314 9.72 -22.86 -5.03
CA GLY A 314 8.70 -22.39 -4.10
C GLY A 314 8.78 -20.88 -3.76
N ILE A 315 9.64 -20.12 -4.44
CA ILE A 315 9.75 -18.68 -4.35
C ILE A 315 9.12 -18.06 -5.61
N THR A 316 8.21 -17.13 -5.40
CA THR A 316 7.61 -16.37 -6.51
C THR A 316 8.52 -15.19 -6.87
N ILE A 317 8.84 -15.05 -8.15
CA ILE A 317 9.54 -13.85 -8.67
C ILE A 317 8.49 -13.02 -9.38
N ARG A 318 8.26 -11.79 -8.90
CA ARG A 318 7.37 -10.81 -9.54
C ARG A 318 8.07 -9.48 -9.70
N ASP A 319 7.93 -8.87 -10.86
CA ASP A 319 8.63 -7.62 -11.17
C ASP A 319 10.14 -7.71 -10.93
N GLY A 320 10.74 -8.89 -11.07
CA GLY A 320 12.14 -9.17 -10.76
C GLY A 320 12.44 -9.28 -9.25
N ILE A 321 11.45 -9.20 -8.36
CA ILE A 321 11.60 -9.23 -6.92
C ILE A 321 11.26 -10.63 -6.38
N PRO A 322 12.19 -11.34 -5.70
CA PRO A 322 11.88 -12.58 -5.01
C PRO A 322 10.93 -12.34 -3.83
N VAL A 323 9.82 -13.07 -3.81
CA VAL A 323 8.84 -13.09 -2.73
C VAL A 323 8.85 -14.47 -2.10
N VAL A 324 9.32 -14.58 -0.86
CA VAL A 324 9.26 -15.80 -0.05
C VAL A 324 7.91 -15.83 0.64
N PRO A 325 7.01 -16.77 0.29
CA PRO A 325 5.65 -16.80 0.83
C PRO A 325 5.60 -17.04 2.33
N LYS A 326 4.49 -16.63 2.95
CA LYS A 326 4.23 -16.81 4.39
C LYS A 326 4.41 -18.26 4.82
N GLY A 327 5.13 -18.46 5.94
CA GLY A 327 5.36 -19.78 6.52
C GLY A 327 6.36 -20.66 5.78
N SER A 328 7.05 -20.12 4.77
CA SER A 328 8.07 -20.88 4.03
C SER A 328 9.23 -21.30 4.92
N VAL A 329 9.77 -22.49 4.63
CA VAL A 329 10.98 -23.03 5.24
C VAL A 329 12.07 -23.13 4.18
N LEU A 330 13.15 -22.37 4.36
CA LEU A 330 14.35 -22.46 3.55
C LEU A 330 15.44 -23.16 4.40
N PRO A 331 15.82 -24.41 4.09
CA PRO A 331 16.78 -25.16 4.89
C PRO A 331 18.19 -24.57 4.82
N ASP A 332 19.08 -25.02 5.70
CA ASP A 332 20.48 -24.57 5.72
C ASP A 332 21.14 -24.72 4.33
N GLY A 333 21.86 -23.67 3.91
CA GLY A 333 22.56 -23.65 2.61
C GLY A 333 21.67 -23.49 1.37
N TRP A 334 20.38 -23.32 1.54
CA TRP A 334 19.47 -23.10 0.40
C TRP A 334 19.87 -21.83 -0.40
N SER A 335 19.72 -21.88 -1.72
CA SER A 335 20.06 -20.75 -2.60
C SER A 335 19.09 -20.66 -3.78
N LEU A 336 18.62 -19.43 -4.02
CA LEU A 336 17.92 -19.02 -5.22
C LEU A 336 18.94 -18.72 -6.30
#